data_e7a8e40a374f49398bf60a70ca45a155
#
_entry.id   e7a8e40a374f49398bf60a70ca45a155
#
_cell.length_a   1.000
_cell.length_b   1.000
_cell.length_c   1.000
_cell.angle_alpha   90.00
_cell.angle_beta   90.00
_cell.angle_gamma   90.00
#
_symmetry.space_group_name_H-M   'P 1'
#
loop_
_entity.id
_entity.type
_entity.pdbx_description
1 polymer ?
#
loop_
_entity_poly.entity_id
_entity_poly.type
_entity_poly.pdbx_seq_one_letter_code
_entity_poly.pdbx_strand_id
1 'polypeptide(L)'
;MEENNISIPKAQTFMSEEINEIANALSAFQGSVKQPKLNKEVEVKTKTGGKYKFKYADLSACADAAAPALKANGLAVSQIVSNWTLITLLTHKSGQWIKSELPIMLNQTADYQALGSALTYIKRYTYCAILGIVADADDDANAACGNEAVVKDHGTSSSSSVDYIGAQLQSALSRLEQCKTKAEATALWNELSVNQKVICAQGSEFYKAVAVKLQSLPEK
;
A
#
# COMPACT_ATOMS: atom_id res chain seq x y z
N MET A 1 12.09 -27.23 -32.66
CA MET A 1 11.86 -25.80 -32.42
C MET A 1 10.85 -25.78 -31.27
N GLU A 2 11.34 -25.63 -30.04
CA GLU A 2 10.48 -25.49 -28.86
C GLU A 2 10.04 -24.04 -28.81
N GLU A 3 8.73 -23.81 -28.93
CA GLU A 3 8.14 -22.50 -28.70
C GLU A 3 8.30 -22.15 -27.21
N ASN A 4 9.16 -21.18 -26.92
CA ASN A 4 9.25 -20.55 -25.60
C ASN A 4 7.93 -19.83 -25.33
N ASN A 5 7.01 -20.52 -24.71
CA ASN A 5 5.75 -19.98 -24.22
C ASN A 5 6.03 -19.08 -23.01
N ILE A 6 6.31 -17.82 -23.26
CA ILE A 6 6.41 -16.81 -22.21
C ILE A 6 5.00 -16.65 -21.65
N SER A 7 4.73 -17.28 -20.52
CA SER A 7 3.47 -17.08 -19.80
C SER A 7 3.41 -15.63 -19.31
N ILE A 8 2.63 -14.81 -19.99
CA ILE A 8 2.28 -13.47 -19.54
C ILE A 8 1.61 -13.62 -18.16
N PRO A 9 2.10 -12.96 -17.09
CA PRO A 9 1.45 -13.03 -15.79
C PRO A 9 -0.01 -12.60 -15.94
N LYS A 10 -0.93 -13.46 -15.52
CA LYS A 10 -2.36 -13.16 -15.52
C LYS A 10 -2.57 -11.82 -14.79
N ALA A 11 -3.26 -10.87 -15.41
CA ALA A 11 -3.56 -9.58 -14.79
C ALA A 11 -4.09 -9.81 -13.36
N GLN A 12 -3.55 -9.07 -12.39
CA GLN A 12 -4.00 -9.20 -10.99
C GLN A 12 -5.48 -8.86 -10.92
N THR A 13 -6.29 -9.84 -10.56
CA THR A 13 -7.73 -9.65 -10.41
C THR A 13 -7.98 -9.00 -9.05
N PHE A 14 -8.61 -7.82 -9.03
CA PHE A 14 -8.93 -7.09 -7.80
C PHE A 14 -10.33 -7.38 -7.27
N MET A 15 -11.13 -8.11 -8.02
CA MET A 15 -12.51 -8.48 -7.65
C MET A 15 -12.91 -9.81 -8.29
N SER A 16 -13.97 -10.44 -7.78
CA SER A 16 -14.61 -11.58 -8.41
C SER A 16 -15.20 -11.21 -9.79
N GLU A 17 -15.42 -12.22 -10.65
CA GLU A 17 -15.97 -12.01 -12.00
C GLU A 17 -17.33 -11.30 -11.94
N GLU A 18 -18.19 -11.73 -11.01
CA GLU A 18 -19.45 -11.06 -10.72
C GLU A 18 -19.33 -10.25 -9.43
N ILE A 19 -19.94 -9.07 -9.39
CA ILE A 19 -19.88 -8.13 -8.26
C ILE A 19 -21.25 -7.56 -7.88
N ASN A 20 -22.33 -7.98 -8.50
CA ASN A 20 -23.66 -7.44 -8.30
C ASN A 20 -24.13 -7.52 -6.84
N GLU A 21 -23.93 -8.66 -6.18
CA GLU A 21 -24.34 -8.86 -4.79
C GLU A 21 -23.49 -8.05 -3.82
N ILE A 22 -22.15 -8.08 -3.99
CA ILE A 22 -21.25 -7.30 -3.11
C ILE A 22 -21.39 -5.80 -3.35
N ALA A 23 -21.67 -5.34 -4.57
CA ALA A 23 -21.90 -3.93 -4.87
C ALA A 23 -23.19 -3.43 -4.20
N ASN A 24 -24.28 -4.21 -4.26
CA ASN A 24 -25.54 -3.90 -3.57
C ASN A 24 -25.31 -3.85 -2.05
N ALA A 25 -24.62 -4.86 -1.49
CA ALA A 25 -24.33 -4.94 -0.07
C ALA A 25 -23.44 -3.79 0.41
N LEU A 26 -22.41 -3.40 -0.37
CA LEU A 26 -21.53 -2.29 -0.06
C LEU A 26 -22.27 -0.94 -0.12
N SER A 27 -23.13 -0.74 -1.10
CA SER A 27 -23.99 0.45 -1.18
C SER A 27 -24.90 0.58 0.04
N ALA A 28 -25.57 -0.52 0.44
CA ALA A 28 -26.42 -0.55 1.62
C ALA A 28 -25.61 -0.34 2.93
N PHE A 29 -24.41 -0.91 3.01
CA PHE A 29 -23.47 -0.68 4.10
C PHE A 29 -23.12 0.81 4.23
N GLN A 30 -22.68 1.45 3.14
CA GLN A 30 -22.30 2.87 3.12
C GLN A 30 -23.47 3.79 3.48
N GLY A 31 -24.69 3.43 3.11
CA GLY A 31 -25.91 4.17 3.51
C GLY A 31 -26.28 4.04 4.99
N SER A 32 -25.78 3.01 5.69
CA SER A 32 -26.16 2.69 7.07
C SER A 32 -25.03 2.78 8.10
N VAL A 33 -23.78 2.77 7.67
CA VAL A 33 -22.60 2.84 8.55
C VAL A 33 -22.52 4.18 9.25
N LYS A 34 -22.25 4.15 10.56
CA LYS A 34 -21.94 5.36 11.32
C LYS A 34 -20.45 5.62 11.26
N GLN A 35 -20.08 6.89 11.08
CA GLN A 35 -18.67 7.26 11.12
C GLN A 35 -18.06 6.97 12.50
N PRO A 36 -16.83 6.48 12.57
CA PRO A 36 -16.18 6.18 13.83
C PRO A 36 -15.95 7.44 14.66
N LYS A 37 -16.00 7.29 15.98
CA LYS A 37 -15.63 8.39 16.89
C LYS A 37 -14.12 8.60 16.86
N LEU A 38 -13.70 9.84 16.68
CA LEU A 38 -12.29 10.23 16.78
C LEU A 38 -11.85 10.11 18.26
N ASN A 39 -11.16 9.03 18.59
CA ASN A 39 -10.81 8.65 19.98
C ASN A 39 -9.33 8.87 20.30
N LYS A 40 -8.53 9.31 19.34
CA LYS A 40 -7.11 9.65 19.50
C LYS A 40 -6.86 11.10 19.11
N GLU A 41 -5.90 11.72 19.80
CA GLU A 41 -5.40 13.06 19.48
C GLU A 41 -3.87 13.02 19.41
N VAL A 42 -3.30 13.59 18.37
CA VAL A 42 -1.85 13.72 18.16
C VAL A 42 -1.49 15.20 18.05
N GLU A 43 -0.46 15.62 18.79
CA GLU A 43 0.15 16.93 18.64
C GLU A 43 1.33 16.84 17.67
N VAL A 44 1.28 17.57 16.58
CA VAL A 44 2.32 17.66 15.58
C VAL A 44 3.03 18.98 15.69
N LYS A 45 4.37 18.95 15.69
CA LYS A 45 5.21 20.16 15.63
C LYS A 45 5.52 20.49 14.18
N THR A 46 5.23 21.70 13.76
CA THR A 46 5.58 22.19 12.43
C THR A 46 7.07 22.52 12.33
N LYS A 47 7.62 22.52 11.11
CA LYS A 47 9.02 22.91 10.85
C LYS A 47 9.32 24.35 11.27
N THR A 48 8.30 25.22 11.33
CA THR A 48 8.37 26.63 11.75
C THR A 48 8.23 26.83 13.25
N GLY A 49 8.19 25.76 14.06
CA GLY A 49 8.10 25.80 15.52
C GLY A 49 6.68 25.90 16.08
N GLY A 50 5.66 25.96 15.24
CA GLY A 50 4.25 25.86 15.64
C GLY A 50 3.87 24.45 16.08
N LYS A 51 2.69 24.32 16.69
CA LYS A 51 2.10 23.04 17.06
C LYS A 51 0.64 23.04 16.61
N TYR A 52 0.18 21.93 16.06
CA TYR A 52 -1.24 21.71 15.85
C TYR A 52 -1.64 20.32 16.36
N LYS A 53 -2.91 20.15 16.63
CA LYS A 53 -3.47 18.89 17.10
C LYS A 53 -4.48 18.42 16.10
N PHE A 54 -4.42 17.13 15.73
CA PHE A 54 -5.46 16.52 14.95
C PHE A 54 -6.02 15.28 15.68
N LYS A 55 -7.28 14.98 15.40
CA LYS A 55 -7.97 13.83 15.96
C LYS A 55 -8.21 12.79 14.91
N TYR A 56 -8.12 11.54 15.30
CA TYR A 56 -8.42 10.41 14.44
C TYR A 56 -9.09 9.26 15.21
N ALA A 57 -9.75 8.37 14.48
CA ALA A 57 -10.24 7.12 14.99
C ALA A 57 -9.17 6.04 14.83
N ASP A 58 -8.82 5.32 15.89
CA ASP A 58 -7.94 4.15 15.76
C ASP A 58 -8.65 2.98 15.08
N LEU A 59 -7.89 1.93 14.73
CA LEU A 59 -8.42 0.77 14.03
C LEU A 59 -9.58 0.10 14.78
N SER A 60 -9.51 0.06 16.12
CA SER A 60 -10.59 -0.50 16.94
C SER A 60 -11.88 0.29 16.79
N ALA A 61 -11.81 1.62 16.90
CA ALA A 61 -12.96 2.48 16.73
C ALA A 61 -13.59 2.38 15.33
N CYS A 62 -12.76 2.24 14.30
CA CYS A 62 -13.23 2.00 12.92
C CYS A 62 -13.93 0.65 12.79
N ALA A 63 -13.34 -0.41 13.35
CA ALA A 63 -13.93 -1.75 13.32
C ALA A 63 -15.25 -1.82 14.09
N ASP A 64 -15.31 -1.23 15.28
CA ASP A 64 -16.53 -1.19 16.13
C ASP A 64 -17.67 -0.43 15.44
N ALA A 65 -17.35 0.68 14.78
CA ALA A 65 -18.34 1.46 14.04
C ALA A 65 -18.88 0.71 12.80
N ALA A 66 -18.03 -0.04 12.10
CA ALA A 66 -18.40 -0.77 10.90
C ALA A 66 -19.13 -2.08 11.19
N ALA A 67 -18.83 -2.77 12.31
CA ALA A 67 -19.27 -4.12 12.58
C ALA A 67 -20.79 -4.34 12.47
N PRO A 68 -21.68 -3.47 13.01
CA PRO A 68 -23.12 -3.66 12.89
C PRO A 68 -23.60 -3.62 11.44
N ALA A 69 -23.12 -2.66 10.65
CA ALA A 69 -23.51 -2.50 9.25
C ALA A 69 -22.90 -3.60 8.36
N LEU A 70 -21.67 -4.05 8.61
CA LEU A 70 -21.08 -5.22 7.93
C LEU A 70 -21.93 -6.47 8.15
N LYS A 71 -22.27 -6.75 9.41
CA LYS A 71 -23.12 -7.90 9.77
C LYS A 71 -24.49 -7.84 9.10
N ALA A 72 -25.13 -6.68 9.12
CA ALA A 72 -26.48 -6.50 8.53
C ALA A 72 -26.49 -6.74 7.02
N ASN A 73 -25.38 -6.45 6.34
CA ASN A 73 -25.28 -6.58 4.88
C ASN A 73 -24.51 -7.84 4.44
N GLY A 74 -24.18 -8.76 5.35
CA GLY A 74 -23.49 -10.01 5.00
C GLY A 74 -22.06 -9.79 4.47
N LEU A 75 -21.41 -8.70 4.90
CA LEU A 75 -20.05 -8.34 4.54
C LEU A 75 -19.06 -8.69 5.65
N ALA A 76 -17.83 -9.02 5.26
CA ALA A 76 -16.71 -9.19 6.18
C ALA A 76 -15.41 -8.64 5.58
N VAL A 77 -14.53 -8.10 6.44
CA VAL A 77 -13.20 -7.63 6.05
C VAL A 77 -12.14 -8.50 6.72
N SER A 78 -11.21 -9.02 5.91
CA SER A 78 -10.02 -9.74 6.37
C SER A 78 -8.76 -9.01 5.93
N GLN A 79 -7.75 -8.99 6.79
CA GLN A 79 -6.45 -8.38 6.49
C GLN A 79 -5.33 -9.37 6.74
N ILE A 80 -4.63 -9.75 5.68
CA ILE A 80 -3.62 -10.80 5.65
C ILE A 80 -2.30 -10.20 5.20
N VAL A 81 -1.21 -10.52 5.90
CA VAL A 81 0.15 -10.17 5.46
C VAL A 81 0.74 -11.35 4.71
N SER A 82 1.15 -11.14 3.47
CA SER A 82 1.82 -12.13 2.64
C SER A 82 2.87 -11.45 1.78
N ASN A 83 4.10 -11.99 1.75
CA ASN A 83 5.19 -11.47 0.92
C ASN A 83 5.38 -9.94 1.01
N TRP A 84 5.49 -9.41 2.23
CA TRP A 84 5.64 -7.96 2.47
C TRP A 84 4.53 -7.11 1.85
N THR A 85 3.34 -7.68 1.73
CA THR A 85 2.15 -7.00 1.22
C THR A 85 1.01 -7.20 2.21
N LEU A 86 0.33 -6.13 2.58
CA LEU A 86 -0.95 -6.20 3.28
C LEU A 86 -2.05 -6.36 2.24
N ILE A 87 -2.75 -7.49 2.31
CA ILE A 87 -3.92 -7.77 1.49
C ILE A 87 -5.15 -7.49 2.35
N THR A 88 -5.97 -6.54 1.94
CA THR A 88 -7.27 -6.26 2.54
C THR A 88 -8.34 -6.83 1.62
N LEU A 89 -9.14 -7.76 2.13
CA LEU A 89 -10.16 -8.47 1.40
C LEU A 89 -11.54 -8.16 2.00
N LEU A 90 -12.41 -7.58 1.20
CA LEU A 90 -13.84 -7.43 1.49
C LEU A 90 -14.58 -8.60 0.83
N THR A 91 -15.30 -9.37 1.62
CA THR A 91 -16.08 -10.53 1.15
C THR A 91 -17.56 -10.34 1.45
N HIS A 92 -18.41 -10.89 0.60
CA HIS A 92 -19.85 -10.97 0.79
C HIS A 92 -20.28 -12.44 0.96
N LYS A 93 -21.38 -12.68 1.65
CA LYS A 93 -21.96 -14.01 1.89
C LYS A 93 -22.26 -14.82 0.62
N SER A 94 -22.38 -14.17 -0.55
CA SER A 94 -22.52 -14.83 -1.86
C SER A 94 -21.24 -15.46 -2.39
N GLY A 95 -20.08 -15.21 -1.75
CA GLY A 95 -18.77 -15.61 -2.24
C GLY A 95 -18.09 -14.55 -3.11
N GLN A 96 -18.77 -13.46 -3.46
CA GLN A 96 -18.17 -12.33 -4.17
C GLN A 96 -17.22 -11.56 -3.26
N TRP A 97 -16.17 -10.97 -3.85
CA TRP A 97 -15.12 -10.30 -3.10
C TRP A 97 -14.46 -9.16 -3.89
N ILE A 98 -13.91 -8.21 -3.14
CA ILE A 98 -13.06 -7.12 -3.62
C ILE A 98 -11.81 -7.12 -2.75
N LYS A 99 -10.61 -6.97 -3.34
CA LYS A 99 -9.35 -6.89 -2.60
C LYS A 99 -8.55 -5.64 -2.95
N SER A 100 -7.77 -5.21 -1.98
CA SER A 100 -6.74 -4.19 -2.11
C SER A 100 -5.42 -4.78 -1.63
N GLU A 101 -4.32 -4.44 -2.30
CA GLU A 101 -2.97 -4.86 -1.94
C GLU A 101 -2.09 -3.64 -1.71
N LEU A 102 -1.49 -3.55 -0.53
CA LEU A 102 -0.59 -2.45 -0.18
C LEU A 102 0.77 -3.02 0.25
N PRO A 103 1.87 -2.68 -0.46
CA PRO A 103 3.21 -3.08 -0.06
C PRO A 103 3.58 -2.52 1.31
N ILE A 104 4.20 -3.35 2.15
CA ILE A 104 4.73 -2.93 3.45
C ILE A 104 6.15 -2.43 3.23
N MET A 105 6.34 -1.13 3.38
CA MET A 105 7.64 -0.49 3.21
C MET A 105 8.24 -0.18 4.58
N LEU A 106 9.43 -0.70 4.85
CA LEU A 106 10.20 -0.43 6.05
C LEU A 106 11.63 -0.06 5.70
N ASN A 107 12.25 0.77 6.52
CA ASN A 107 13.67 1.07 6.40
C ASN A 107 14.48 -0.19 6.72
N GLN A 108 15.67 -0.35 6.13
CA GLN A 108 16.53 -1.53 6.30
C GLN A 108 16.96 -1.79 7.76
N THR A 109 16.85 -0.79 8.63
CA THR A 109 17.19 -0.87 10.07
C THR A 109 15.95 -1.08 10.94
N ALA A 110 14.77 -1.28 10.35
CA ALA A 110 13.53 -1.44 11.09
C ALA A 110 13.49 -2.76 11.85
N ASP A 111 13.17 -2.69 13.12
CA ASP A 111 12.93 -3.83 13.99
C ASP A 111 11.46 -4.29 13.95
N TYR A 112 11.13 -5.34 14.69
CA TYR A 112 9.74 -5.84 14.77
C TYR A 112 8.76 -4.84 15.40
N GLN A 113 9.23 -3.92 16.24
CA GLN A 113 8.38 -2.88 16.82
C GLN A 113 7.99 -1.85 15.75
N ALA A 114 8.93 -1.44 14.91
CA ALA A 114 8.67 -0.58 13.77
C ALA A 114 7.71 -1.24 12.77
N LEU A 115 7.89 -2.55 12.51
CA LEU A 115 6.97 -3.34 11.69
C LEU A 115 5.55 -3.36 12.29
N GLY A 116 5.43 -3.61 13.59
CA GLY A 116 4.12 -3.63 14.28
C GLY A 116 3.40 -2.29 14.20
N SER A 117 4.12 -1.19 14.39
CA SER A 117 3.60 0.17 14.26
C SER A 117 3.13 0.47 12.84
N ALA A 118 3.97 0.16 11.84
CA ALA A 118 3.64 0.34 10.43
C ALA A 118 2.41 -0.49 10.03
N LEU A 119 2.35 -1.76 10.46
CA LEU A 119 1.20 -2.63 10.19
C LEU A 119 -0.09 -2.08 10.79
N THR A 120 -0.06 -1.59 12.02
CA THR A 120 -1.23 -0.99 12.66
C THR A 120 -1.72 0.22 11.88
N TYR A 121 -0.79 1.07 11.44
CA TYR A 121 -1.07 2.26 10.65
C TYR A 121 -1.72 1.89 9.30
N ILE A 122 -1.07 1.07 8.48
CA ILE A 122 -1.57 0.73 7.15
C ILE A 122 -2.86 -0.10 7.19
N LYS A 123 -3.04 -0.96 8.22
CA LYS A 123 -4.29 -1.71 8.42
C LYS A 123 -5.47 -0.77 8.62
N ARG A 124 -5.32 0.30 9.41
CA ARG A 124 -6.38 1.29 9.61
C ARG A 124 -6.76 1.96 8.29
N TYR A 125 -5.78 2.45 7.54
CA TYR A 125 -6.04 3.13 6.27
C TYR A 125 -6.68 2.22 5.23
N THR A 126 -6.16 1.02 5.04
CA THR A 126 -6.73 0.10 4.03
C THR A 126 -8.10 -0.44 4.44
N TYR A 127 -8.37 -0.61 5.76
CA TYR A 127 -9.67 -0.96 6.28
C TYR A 127 -10.70 0.14 6.01
N CYS A 128 -10.36 1.39 6.31
CA CYS A 128 -11.23 2.52 6.07
C CYS A 128 -11.45 2.77 4.56
N ALA A 129 -10.39 2.67 3.77
CA ALA A 129 -10.45 2.89 2.33
C ALA A 129 -11.38 1.90 1.61
N ILE A 130 -11.29 0.59 1.92
CA ILE A 130 -12.13 -0.43 1.25
C ILE A 130 -13.61 -0.32 1.63
N LEU A 131 -13.92 0.29 2.78
CA LEU A 131 -15.28 0.49 3.30
C LEU A 131 -15.85 1.88 3.01
N GLY A 132 -15.01 2.85 2.59
CA GLY A 132 -15.42 4.25 2.43
C GLY A 132 -15.70 4.95 3.77
N ILE A 133 -14.97 4.60 4.83
CA ILE A 133 -15.08 5.22 6.17
C ILE A 133 -14.07 6.35 6.30
N VAL A 134 -14.49 7.48 6.87
CA VAL A 134 -13.61 8.61 7.20
C VAL A 134 -13.17 8.48 8.64
N ALA A 135 -11.88 8.24 8.86
CA ALA A 135 -11.30 7.99 10.19
C ALA A 135 -10.49 9.17 10.75
N ASP A 136 -10.23 10.17 9.95
CA ASP A 136 -9.43 11.33 10.30
C ASP A 136 -10.28 12.60 10.23
N ALA A 137 -9.97 13.60 11.07
CA ALA A 137 -10.56 14.92 10.90
C ALA A 137 -10.03 15.53 9.61
N ASP A 138 -10.89 16.21 8.86
CA ASP A 138 -10.53 16.87 7.60
C ASP A 138 -9.45 17.93 7.86
N ASP A 139 -8.26 17.75 7.30
CA ASP A 139 -7.08 18.61 7.54
C ASP A 139 -6.74 19.47 6.31
N ASP A 140 -7.75 19.82 5.51
CA ASP A 140 -7.61 20.63 4.29
C ASP A 140 -6.89 21.97 4.54
N ALA A 141 -6.98 22.51 5.76
CA ALA A 141 -6.32 23.76 6.12
C ALA A 141 -4.78 23.64 6.25
N ASN A 142 -4.27 22.46 6.57
CA ASN A 142 -2.83 22.26 6.80
C ASN A 142 -2.05 21.97 5.52
N ALA A 143 -2.64 21.24 4.57
CA ALA A 143 -2.06 20.99 3.25
C ALA A 143 -1.93 22.31 2.44
N ALA A 144 -2.90 23.22 2.56
CA ALA A 144 -2.86 24.53 1.90
C ALA A 144 -1.77 25.47 2.43
N CYS A 145 -1.27 25.25 3.67
CA CYS A 145 -0.21 26.06 4.28
C CYS A 145 1.21 25.53 4.02
N GLY A 146 1.41 24.49 3.21
CA GLY A 146 2.72 23.94 2.89
C GLY A 146 3.45 23.28 4.08
N ASN A 147 2.73 22.99 5.17
CA ASN A 147 3.25 22.31 6.34
C ASN A 147 3.13 20.79 6.16
N GLU A 148 4.18 20.14 5.66
CA GLU A 148 4.27 18.69 5.75
C GLU A 148 4.31 18.28 7.23
N ALA A 149 3.30 17.55 7.67
CA ALA A 149 3.18 17.05 9.03
C ALA A 149 4.32 16.06 9.34
N VAL A 150 5.23 16.44 10.22
CA VAL A 150 6.17 15.50 10.82
C VAL A 150 5.45 14.81 11.98
N VAL A 151 4.88 13.66 11.74
CA VAL A 151 4.37 12.78 12.80
C VAL A 151 5.57 12.28 13.59
N LYS A 152 5.80 12.83 14.77
CA LYS A 152 6.69 12.22 15.76
C LYS A 152 5.91 11.17 16.53
N ASP A 153 5.84 9.98 15.98
CA ASP A 153 5.70 8.79 16.78
C ASP A 153 7.08 8.46 17.36
N HIS A 154 7.14 7.89 18.56
CA HIS A 154 8.39 7.67 19.29
C HIS A 154 9.46 6.99 18.41
N GLY A 155 10.47 7.77 18.04
CA GLY A 155 11.76 7.31 17.55
C GLY A 155 11.77 6.68 16.16
N THR A 156 11.81 7.47 15.12
CA THR A 156 12.76 7.40 14.01
C THR A 156 12.40 8.44 12.94
N SER A 157 13.39 9.13 12.43
CA SER A 157 13.30 10.12 11.36
C SER A 157 12.57 9.55 10.12
N SER A 158 11.40 10.09 9.81
CA SER A 158 10.67 9.76 8.57
C SER A 158 11.29 10.52 7.41
N SER A 159 12.17 9.85 6.66
CA SER A 159 12.31 10.18 5.25
C SER A 159 11.00 9.78 4.57
N SER A 160 10.45 10.64 3.71
CA SER A 160 9.17 10.41 3.05
C SER A 160 9.20 9.10 2.26
N SER A 161 8.06 8.42 2.14
CA SER A 161 7.93 7.20 1.32
C SER A 161 8.36 7.44 -0.14
N VAL A 162 8.30 8.68 -0.60
CA VAL A 162 8.76 9.12 -1.92
C VAL A 162 10.28 9.08 -2.00
N ASP A 163 11.00 9.51 -0.95
CA ASP A 163 12.47 9.46 -0.90
C ASP A 163 12.98 8.02 -0.84
N TYR A 164 12.24 7.12 -0.19
CA TYR A 164 12.60 5.70 -0.12
C TYR A 164 12.44 4.98 -1.47
N ILE A 165 11.34 5.19 -2.18
CA ILE A 165 11.14 4.64 -3.53
C ILE A 165 12.18 5.22 -4.48
N GLY A 166 12.47 6.51 -4.38
CA GLY A 166 13.53 7.17 -5.14
C GLY A 166 14.90 6.56 -4.88
N ALA A 167 15.26 6.33 -3.62
CA ALA A 167 16.53 5.70 -3.25
C ALA A 167 16.63 4.25 -3.75
N GLN A 168 15.55 3.47 -3.68
CA GLN A 168 15.51 2.11 -4.23
C GLN A 168 15.64 2.10 -5.75
N LEU A 169 14.97 3.01 -6.43
CA LEU A 169 15.06 3.16 -7.88
C LEU A 169 16.49 3.52 -8.31
N GLN A 170 17.13 4.48 -7.65
CA GLN A 170 18.51 4.87 -7.92
C GLN A 170 19.50 3.72 -7.66
N SER A 171 19.32 2.98 -6.57
CA SER A 171 20.13 1.80 -6.29
C SER A 171 19.97 0.72 -7.36
N ALA A 172 18.73 0.45 -7.79
CA ALA A 172 18.44 -0.52 -8.84
C ALA A 172 19.02 -0.11 -10.20
N LEU A 173 18.92 1.17 -10.56
CA LEU A 173 19.49 1.72 -11.80
C LEU A 173 21.03 1.62 -11.80
N SER A 174 21.68 1.98 -10.69
CA SER A 174 23.14 1.86 -10.54
C SER A 174 23.63 0.41 -10.67
N ARG A 175 22.89 -0.55 -10.11
CA ARG A 175 23.20 -1.98 -10.25
C ARG A 175 23.00 -2.45 -11.69
N LEU A 176 21.95 -1.96 -12.37
CA LEU A 176 21.69 -2.28 -13.78
C LEU A 176 22.81 -1.74 -14.70
N GLU A 177 23.33 -0.55 -14.42
CA GLU A 177 24.45 0.02 -15.16
C GLU A 177 25.71 -0.85 -15.08
N GLN A 178 25.95 -1.51 -13.97
CA GLN A 178 27.09 -2.40 -13.74
C GLN A 178 26.97 -3.76 -14.45
N CYS A 179 25.78 -4.15 -14.89
CA CYS A 179 25.56 -5.40 -15.64
C CYS A 179 26.27 -5.35 -17.00
N LYS A 180 27.11 -6.37 -17.26
CA LYS A 180 27.90 -6.51 -18.50
C LYS A 180 27.30 -7.52 -19.46
N THR A 181 26.40 -8.39 -19.01
CA THR A 181 25.76 -9.43 -19.81
C THR A 181 24.26 -9.42 -19.66
N LYS A 182 23.51 -9.96 -20.62
CA LYS A 182 22.06 -10.13 -20.54
C LYS A 182 21.67 -11.02 -19.36
N ALA A 183 22.47 -12.06 -19.05
CA ALA A 183 22.22 -12.95 -17.92
C ALA A 183 22.24 -12.21 -16.59
N GLU A 184 23.22 -11.32 -16.36
CA GLU A 184 23.31 -10.49 -15.16
C GLU A 184 22.13 -9.53 -15.04
N ALA A 185 21.74 -8.84 -16.11
CA ALA A 185 20.60 -7.94 -16.12
C ALA A 185 19.27 -8.67 -15.87
N THR A 186 19.12 -9.88 -16.41
CA THR A 186 17.93 -10.72 -16.17
C THR A 186 17.91 -11.25 -14.74
N ALA A 187 19.03 -11.65 -14.17
CA ALA A 187 19.14 -12.08 -12.78
C ALA A 187 18.77 -10.94 -11.81
N LEU A 188 19.29 -9.73 -12.07
CA LEU A 188 18.93 -8.53 -11.30
C LEU A 188 17.43 -8.22 -11.39
N TRP A 189 16.84 -8.31 -12.59
CA TRP A 189 15.40 -8.14 -12.78
C TRP A 189 14.60 -9.15 -11.97
N ASN A 190 14.95 -10.43 -12.01
CA ASN A 190 14.25 -11.49 -11.31
C ASN A 190 14.34 -11.29 -9.78
N GLU A 191 15.52 -10.91 -9.27
CA GLU A 191 15.71 -10.59 -7.84
C GLU A 191 14.81 -9.44 -7.40
N LEU A 192 14.82 -8.33 -8.15
CA LEU A 192 14.09 -7.11 -7.76
C LEU A 192 12.59 -7.22 -8.02
N SER A 193 12.16 -7.91 -9.06
CA SER A 193 10.73 -8.08 -9.38
C SER A 193 9.97 -8.86 -8.30
N VAL A 194 10.64 -9.75 -7.59
CA VAL A 194 10.06 -10.46 -6.44
C VAL A 194 9.96 -9.55 -5.21
N ASN A 195 11.01 -8.76 -4.94
CA ASN A 195 11.18 -8.04 -3.69
C ASN A 195 10.75 -6.56 -3.76
N GLN A 196 10.74 -5.96 -4.95
CA GLN A 196 10.51 -4.53 -5.16
C GLN A 196 9.53 -4.28 -6.32
N LYS A 197 8.33 -4.85 -6.24
CA LYS A 197 7.30 -4.78 -7.29
C LYS A 197 6.97 -3.36 -7.76
N VAL A 198 7.10 -2.35 -6.88
CA VAL A 198 6.75 -0.96 -7.22
C VAL A 198 7.71 -0.39 -8.26
N ILE A 199 9.02 -0.58 -8.10
CA ILE A 199 10.01 -0.08 -9.07
C ILE A 199 10.06 -0.94 -10.33
N CYS A 200 9.63 -2.20 -10.28
CA CYS A 200 9.57 -3.13 -11.40
C CYS A 200 8.20 -3.15 -12.10
N ALA A 201 7.25 -2.28 -11.71
CA ALA A 201 5.94 -2.20 -12.34
C ALA A 201 6.07 -1.87 -13.83
N GLN A 202 5.18 -2.44 -14.65
CA GLN A 202 5.14 -2.18 -16.08
C GLN A 202 5.02 -0.66 -16.36
N GLY A 203 5.92 -0.14 -17.20
CA GLY A 203 5.97 1.30 -17.52
C GLY A 203 6.78 2.14 -16.52
N SER A 204 7.28 1.57 -15.42
CA SER A 204 8.19 2.27 -14.49
C SER A 204 9.51 2.64 -15.19
N GLU A 205 10.26 3.58 -14.59
CA GLU A 205 11.57 3.99 -15.09
C GLU A 205 12.55 2.83 -15.11
N PHE A 206 12.58 2.00 -14.08
CA PHE A 206 13.44 0.81 -14.02
C PHE A 206 13.06 -0.23 -15.08
N TYR A 207 11.75 -0.49 -15.27
CA TYR A 207 11.28 -1.38 -16.33
C TYR A 207 11.79 -0.97 -17.72
N LYS A 208 11.68 0.32 -18.04
CA LYS A 208 12.15 0.89 -19.30
C LYS A 208 13.67 0.78 -19.44
N ALA A 209 14.41 1.08 -18.36
CA ALA A 209 15.86 0.99 -18.33
C ALA A 209 16.35 -0.45 -18.57
N VAL A 210 15.71 -1.45 -17.94
CA VAL A 210 16.02 -2.87 -18.16
C VAL A 210 15.78 -3.28 -19.60
N ALA A 211 14.66 -2.89 -20.19
CA ALA A 211 14.34 -3.20 -21.59
C ALA A 211 15.39 -2.65 -22.57
N VAL A 212 15.81 -1.40 -22.37
CA VAL A 212 16.87 -0.76 -23.17
C VAL A 212 18.22 -1.46 -22.98
N LYS A 213 18.60 -1.75 -21.72
CA LYS A 213 19.87 -2.39 -21.39
C LYS A 213 19.97 -3.78 -21.98
N LEU A 214 18.92 -4.60 -21.92
CA LEU A 214 18.87 -5.93 -22.51
C LEU A 214 19.08 -5.94 -24.04
N GLN A 215 18.68 -4.88 -24.74
CA GLN A 215 18.92 -4.74 -26.17
C GLN A 215 20.39 -4.41 -26.50
N SER A 216 21.12 -3.76 -25.59
CA SER A 216 22.49 -3.29 -25.79
C SER A 216 23.57 -4.27 -25.33
N LEU A 217 23.22 -5.27 -24.51
CA LEU A 217 24.18 -6.21 -23.92
C LEU A 217 24.39 -7.47 -24.77
N PRO A 218 25.62 -8.06 -24.76
CA PRO A 218 25.90 -9.36 -25.38
C PRO A 218 25.18 -10.49 -24.65
N GLU A 219 24.95 -11.62 -25.35
CA GLU A 219 24.25 -12.79 -24.76
C GLU A 219 25.10 -13.58 -23.77
N LYS A 220 26.44 -13.43 -23.85
CA LYS A 220 27.43 -14.05 -22.95
C LYS A 220 28.36 -13.01 -22.39
#